data_9158b9f909fd63ffd073526b0880a313
#
_entry.id   9158b9f909fd63ffd073526b0880a313
#
_cell.length_a   1.000
_cell.length_b   1.000
_cell.length_c   1.000
_cell.angle_alpha   90.00
_cell.angle_beta   90.00
_cell.angle_gamma   90.00
#
_symmetry.space_group_name_H-M   'P 1'
#
loop_
_entity.id
_entity.type
_entity.pdbx_description
1 polymer ?
#
loop_
_entity_poly.entity_id
_entity_poly.type
_entity_poly.pdbx_seq_one_letter_code
_entity_poly.pdbx_strand_id
1 'polypeptide(L)'
;DGFKINSIIKLSHFRDKIVDISKAVPVNEHNHAQGLLNRIIESFDDYRPGIEELVAAEQGVDVASVTFNSPVPKPHNIVCMAVNYMEDGTRDEPAPINAFPKSPNAVLPDGGTIVLPDVPATIFEPEAELALVIGKKATKIKAEEAFDYIFGYMNFIDMSARGLTSGGGVFFQMKSRDTFAPMGPYLVTADEIEDPQNLQINLHVNGDLKQNFNTDDMAHKIPRALEWITSIHTLEPGDVLATGTNHRGLSPIMDGDTVTLEGEGLGLLTLKVRDDLKREWERATRLEREEQGHSDTAPQITGKYS
;
A
#
# COMPACT_ATOMS: atom_id res chain seq x y z
N ASP A 1 6.02 14.72 -23.40
CA ASP A 1 5.14 13.54 -23.37
C ASP A 1 5.98 12.35 -22.93
N GLY A 2 6.05 12.10 -21.61
CA GLY A 2 6.82 10.99 -21.03
C GLY A 2 6.10 9.65 -21.26
N PHE A 3 6.86 8.58 -21.41
CA PHE A 3 6.33 7.22 -21.46
C PHE A 3 5.64 6.89 -20.14
N LYS A 4 4.37 6.45 -20.18
CA LYS A 4 3.66 5.89 -19.02
C LYS A 4 3.89 4.39 -18.99
N ILE A 5 4.39 3.88 -17.86
CA ILE A 5 4.62 2.47 -17.64
C ILE A 5 3.47 1.91 -16.79
N ASN A 6 2.80 0.87 -17.31
CA ASN A 6 1.60 0.32 -16.70
C ASN A 6 1.85 -0.74 -15.63
N SER A 7 3.05 -1.26 -15.51
CA SER A 7 3.42 -2.23 -14.48
C SER A 7 4.94 -2.26 -14.36
N ILE A 8 5.46 -2.20 -13.15
CA ILE A 8 6.89 -2.30 -12.88
C ILE A 8 7.11 -3.37 -11.84
N ILE A 9 7.85 -4.39 -12.26
CA ILE A 9 8.42 -5.39 -11.39
C ILE A 9 9.87 -5.00 -11.19
N LYS A 10 10.28 -4.77 -9.93
CA LYS A 10 11.68 -4.53 -9.59
C LYS A 10 12.38 -5.88 -9.48
N LEU A 11 13.44 -6.05 -10.25
CA LEU A 11 14.44 -7.07 -10.04
C LEU A 11 15.72 -6.36 -9.57
N SER A 12 16.40 -6.89 -8.57
CA SER A 12 17.45 -6.23 -7.76
C SER A 12 18.64 -5.61 -8.51
N HIS A 13 18.77 -5.88 -9.79
CA HIS A 13 19.95 -5.48 -10.59
C HIS A 13 19.83 -4.12 -11.31
N PHE A 14 18.66 -3.44 -11.23
CA PHE A 14 18.43 -2.17 -11.95
C PHE A 14 17.94 -1.06 -11.02
N ARG A 15 18.87 -0.27 -10.49
CA ARG A 15 18.51 0.87 -9.62
C ARG A 15 18.13 2.14 -10.39
N ASP A 16 18.66 2.34 -11.61
CA ASP A 16 18.56 3.60 -12.34
C ASP A 16 17.92 3.49 -13.72
N LYS A 17 17.62 2.29 -14.20
CA LYS A 17 17.03 2.06 -15.51
C LYS A 17 15.81 1.13 -15.45
N ILE A 18 14.92 1.32 -16.42
CA ILE A 18 13.72 0.51 -16.61
C ILE A 18 13.82 -0.19 -17.95
N VAL A 19 13.58 -1.49 -17.95
CA VAL A 19 13.58 -2.34 -19.14
C VAL A 19 12.15 -2.60 -19.58
N ASP A 20 11.90 -2.42 -20.88
CA ASP A 20 10.64 -2.83 -21.51
C ASP A 20 10.61 -4.34 -21.67
N ILE A 21 9.79 -5.01 -20.88
CA ILE A 21 9.64 -6.48 -20.89
C ILE A 21 8.70 -6.99 -21.98
N SER A 22 8.12 -6.13 -22.82
CA SER A 22 7.20 -6.54 -23.90
C SER A 22 7.84 -7.46 -24.94
N LYS A 23 9.16 -7.51 -25.01
CA LYS A 23 9.92 -8.45 -25.86
C LYS A 23 9.97 -9.87 -25.27
N ALA A 24 9.87 -10.00 -23.95
CA ALA A 24 9.89 -11.29 -23.26
C ALA A 24 8.48 -11.78 -22.91
N VAL A 25 7.53 -10.84 -22.75
CA VAL A 25 6.14 -11.14 -22.39
C VAL A 25 5.22 -10.79 -23.56
N PRO A 26 4.46 -11.73 -24.11
CA PRO A 26 3.52 -11.45 -25.21
C PRO A 26 2.45 -10.44 -24.76
N VAL A 27 2.44 -9.27 -25.38
CA VAL A 27 1.43 -8.23 -25.19
C VAL A 27 0.45 -8.30 -26.37
N ASN A 28 -0.84 -8.46 -26.11
CA ASN A 28 -1.85 -8.34 -27.15
C ASN A 28 -2.75 -7.12 -26.89
N GLU A 29 -3.31 -6.57 -27.98
CA GLU A 29 -4.04 -5.30 -27.99
C GLU A 29 -5.29 -5.24 -27.09
N HIS A 30 -5.76 -6.38 -26.57
CA HIS A 30 -6.97 -6.49 -25.77
C HIS A 30 -6.71 -6.56 -24.26
N ASN A 31 -5.45 -6.43 -23.84
CA ASN A 31 -5.14 -6.51 -22.41
C ASN A 31 -5.23 -5.16 -21.72
N HIS A 32 -6.16 -5.04 -20.78
CA HIS A 32 -6.06 -4.01 -19.74
C HIS A 32 -4.80 -4.24 -18.92
N ALA A 33 -4.19 -3.17 -18.40
CA ALA A 33 -2.95 -3.21 -17.63
C ALA A 33 -2.99 -4.27 -16.50
N GLN A 34 -4.10 -4.38 -15.77
CA GLN A 34 -4.29 -5.41 -14.74
C GLN A 34 -4.30 -6.83 -15.32
N GLY A 35 -4.95 -7.04 -16.44
CA GLY A 35 -4.99 -8.36 -17.09
C GLY A 35 -3.61 -8.80 -17.61
N LEU A 36 -2.77 -7.85 -18.05
CA LEU A 36 -1.39 -8.11 -18.40
C LEU A 36 -0.59 -8.50 -17.15
N LEU A 37 -0.72 -7.75 -16.05
CA LEU A 37 -0.07 -8.07 -14.80
C LEU A 37 -0.46 -9.47 -14.30
N ASN A 38 -1.75 -9.79 -14.25
CA ASN A 38 -2.22 -11.09 -13.77
C ASN A 38 -1.59 -12.24 -14.58
N ARG A 39 -1.53 -12.09 -15.92
CA ARG A 39 -0.88 -13.10 -16.77
C ARG A 39 0.64 -13.20 -16.53
N ILE A 40 1.31 -12.05 -16.29
CA ILE A 40 2.72 -12.08 -15.92
C ILE A 40 2.91 -12.84 -14.61
N ILE A 41 2.07 -12.58 -13.61
CA ILE A 41 2.11 -13.28 -12.33
C ILE A 41 1.88 -14.78 -12.51
N GLU A 42 0.83 -15.18 -13.23
CA GLU A 42 0.45 -16.58 -13.45
C GLU A 42 1.51 -17.40 -14.18
N SER A 43 2.31 -16.78 -15.06
CA SER A 43 3.34 -17.42 -15.87
C SER A 43 4.73 -16.83 -15.65
N PHE A 44 4.99 -16.29 -14.47
CA PHE A 44 6.22 -15.57 -14.19
C PHE A 44 7.46 -16.44 -14.37
N ASP A 45 7.42 -17.69 -13.93
CA ASP A 45 8.53 -18.64 -14.07
C ASP A 45 8.89 -18.90 -15.55
N ASP A 46 7.90 -18.88 -16.45
CA ASP A 46 8.12 -19.03 -17.89
C ASP A 46 8.73 -17.77 -18.52
N TYR A 47 8.36 -16.58 -18.03
CA TYR A 47 8.84 -15.30 -18.57
C TYR A 47 10.14 -14.83 -17.93
N ARG A 48 10.42 -15.24 -16.70
CA ARG A 48 11.57 -14.77 -15.93
C ARG A 48 12.91 -14.88 -16.64
N PRO A 49 13.28 -16.02 -17.28
CA PRO A 49 14.55 -16.12 -17.97
C PRO A 49 14.72 -15.07 -19.08
N GLY A 50 13.67 -14.83 -19.86
CA GLY A 50 13.68 -13.81 -20.92
C GLY A 50 13.75 -12.38 -20.36
N ILE A 51 13.10 -12.11 -19.22
CA ILE A 51 13.18 -10.83 -18.53
C ILE A 51 14.60 -10.59 -18.00
N GLU A 52 15.21 -11.60 -17.36
CA GLU A 52 16.58 -11.52 -16.84
C GLU A 52 17.62 -11.32 -17.98
N GLU A 53 17.41 -11.94 -19.15
CA GLU A 53 18.25 -11.71 -20.33
C GLU A 53 18.16 -10.25 -20.82
N LEU A 54 16.94 -9.68 -20.88
CA LEU A 54 16.75 -8.28 -21.25
C LEU A 54 17.41 -7.33 -20.22
N VAL A 55 17.30 -7.65 -18.95
CA VAL A 55 17.93 -6.90 -17.86
C VAL A 55 19.46 -6.97 -17.98
N ALA A 56 20.04 -8.15 -18.20
CA ALA A 56 21.48 -8.35 -18.34
C ALA A 56 22.05 -7.66 -19.58
N ALA A 57 21.25 -7.44 -20.62
CA ALA A 57 21.66 -6.72 -21.83
C ALA A 57 21.79 -5.20 -21.64
N GLU A 58 21.50 -4.67 -20.44
CA GLU A 58 21.56 -3.23 -20.07
C GLU A 58 20.77 -2.30 -20.99
N GLN A 59 19.79 -2.81 -21.70
CA GLN A 59 18.93 -2.05 -22.60
C GLN A 59 17.72 -1.51 -21.81
N GLY A 60 17.86 -0.34 -21.24
CA GLY A 60 16.77 0.31 -20.49
C GLY A 60 16.76 1.81 -20.70
N VAL A 61 15.64 2.44 -20.38
CA VAL A 61 15.49 3.90 -20.28
C VAL A 61 15.76 4.35 -18.84
N ASP A 62 16.21 5.59 -18.68
CA ASP A 62 16.42 6.19 -17.37
C ASP A 62 15.10 6.26 -16.60
N VAL A 63 15.13 5.85 -15.35
CA VAL A 63 13.97 5.90 -14.43
C VAL A 63 13.38 7.31 -14.35
N ALA A 64 14.22 8.34 -14.37
CA ALA A 64 13.80 9.74 -14.32
C ALA A 64 13.04 10.21 -15.59
N SER A 65 13.10 9.43 -16.67
CA SER A 65 12.43 9.75 -17.95
C SER A 65 11.00 9.21 -18.04
N VAL A 66 10.52 8.48 -17.03
CA VAL A 66 9.21 7.80 -17.04
C VAL A 66 8.29 8.30 -15.94
N THR A 67 7.00 8.15 -16.15
CA THR A 67 5.98 8.34 -15.12
C THR A 67 5.39 6.98 -14.74
N PHE A 68 5.36 6.68 -13.46
CA PHE A 68 4.83 5.43 -12.96
C PHE A 68 3.30 5.43 -12.94
N ASN A 69 2.69 4.36 -13.43
CA ASN A 69 1.36 3.98 -13.04
C ASN A 69 1.46 3.03 -11.83
N SER A 70 0.34 2.81 -11.12
CA SER A 70 0.34 1.80 -10.07
C SER A 70 0.81 0.45 -10.62
N PRO A 71 1.72 -0.27 -9.94
CA PRO A 71 2.13 -1.61 -10.34
C PRO A 71 0.96 -2.60 -10.37
N VAL A 72 -0.07 -2.36 -9.54
CA VAL A 72 -1.33 -3.11 -9.53
C VAL A 72 -2.48 -2.12 -9.78
N PRO A 73 -2.78 -1.80 -11.06
CA PRO A 73 -3.62 -0.65 -11.39
C PRO A 73 -5.11 -0.84 -11.08
N LYS A 74 -5.60 -2.07 -11.07
CA LYS A 74 -7.01 -2.39 -10.79
C LYS A 74 -7.19 -3.85 -10.35
N PRO A 75 -6.74 -4.20 -9.12
CA PRO A 75 -6.93 -5.55 -8.60
C PRO A 75 -8.42 -5.90 -8.49
N HIS A 76 -8.77 -7.18 -8.47
CA HIS A 76 -10.15 -7.59 -8.19
C HIS A 76 -10.50 -7.30 -6.74
N ASN A 77 -9.59 -7.60 -5.80
CA ASN A 77 -9.76 -7.34 -4.39
C ASN A 77 -8.58 -6.54 -3.83
N ILE A 78 -8.90 -5.60 -2.94
CA ILE A 78 -7.97 -5.04 -1.97
C ILE A 78 -8.56 -5.37 -0.61
N VAL A 79 -7.89 -6.23 0.15
CA VAL A 79 -8.27 -6.60 1.51
C VAL A 79 -7.28 -5.96 2.47
N CYS A 80 -7.77 -5.24 3.47
CA CYS A 80 -6.93 -4.55 4.45
C CYS A 80 -7.18 -5.15 5.83
N MET A 81 -6.11 -5.56 6.52
CA MET A 81 -6.16 -5.98 7.92
C MET A 81 -6.49 -4.80 8.82
N ALA A 82 -7.41 -4.98 9.76
CA ALA A 82 -7.80 -3.95 10.70
C ALA A 82 -7.12 -4.16 12.06
N VAL A 83 -6.49 -3.11 12.60
CA VAL A 83 -5.87 -3.10 13.95
C VAL A 83 -4.88 -4.26 14.12
N ASN A 84 -3.96 -4.42 13.18
CA ASN A 84 -3.08 -5.59 13.09
C ASN A 84 -1.66 -5.34 13.62
N TYR A 85 -1.46 -4.40 14.56
CA TYR A 85 -0.16 -4.16 15.19
C TYR A 85 -0.29 -4.14 16.71
N MET A 86 0.80 -4.50 17.39
CA MET A 86 0.89 -4.51 18.85
C MET A 86 1.22 -3.13 19.42
N GLU A 87 1.34 -2.10 18.57
CA GLU A 87 1.58 -0.70 18.93
C GLU A 87 2.85 -0.54 19.77
N ASP A 88 3.96 -1.10 19.30
CA ASP A 88 5.25 -1.12 20.00
C ASP A 88 5.15 -1.74 21.41
N GLY A 89 4.36 -2.79 21.54
CA GLY A 89 4.16 -3.51 22.80
C GLY A 89 3.27 -2.77 23.82
N THR A 90 2.55 -1.71 23.41
CA THR A 90 1.58 -1.05 24.31
C THR A 90 0.25 -1.82 24.43
N ARG A 91 0.02 -2.79 23.55
CA ARG A 91 -1.08 -3.74 23.67
C ARG A 91 -0.62 -4.99 24.37
N ASP A 92 -1.35 -5.40 25.39
CA ASP A 92 -1.09 -6.65 26.12
C ASP A 92 -1.46 -7.89 25.30
N GLU A 93 -2.51 -7.77 24.45
CA GLU A 93 -3.00 -8.85 23.61
C GLU A 93 -3.35 -8.35 22.20
N PRO A 94 -3.21 -9.22 21.17
CA PRO A 94 -3.68 -8.94 19.82
C PRO A 94 -5.17 -8.57 19.80
N ALA A 95 -5.53 -7.55 19.02
CA ALA A 95 -6.95 -7.34 18.70
C ALA A 95 -7.51 -8.59 17.99
N PRO A 96 -8.82 -8.87 18.11
CA PRO A 96 -9.46 -9.93 17.33
C PRO A 96 -9.17 -9.74 15.83
N ILE A 97 -8.77 -10.82 15.15
CA ILE A 97 -8.44 -10.76 13.74
C ILE A 97 -9.63 -10.23 12.93
N ASN A 98 -9.40 -9.19 12.13
CA ASN A 98 -10.42 -8.54 11.33
C ASN A 98 -9.81 -7.94 10.06
N ALA A 99 -10.65 -7.80 9.02
CA ALA A 99 -10.27 -7.16 7.76
C ALA A 99 -11.49 -6.51 7.09
N PHE A 100 -11.25 -5.64 6.15
CA PHE A 100 -12.27 -5.00 5.34
C PHE A 100 -11.82 -4.86 3.88
N PRO A 101 -12.76 -4.87 2.92
CA PRO A 101 -12.45 -4.61 1.53
C PRO A 101 -12.31 -3.09 1.29
N LYS A 102 -11.39 -2.73 0.40
CA LYS A 102 -11.20 -1.39 -0.13
C LYS A 102 -11.51 -1.37 -1.62
N SER A 103 -12.12 -0.30 -2.10
CA SER A 103 -12.50 -0.20 -3.52
C SER A 103 -11.26 -0.20 -4.43
N PRO A 104 -11.20 -1.03 -5.48
CA PRO A 104 -10.16 -0.93 -6.50
C PRO A 104 -10.12 0.41 -7.25
N ASN A 105 -11.20 1.19 -7.22
CA ASN A 105 -11.25 2.54 -7.78
C ASN A 105 -10.47 3.57 -6.94
N ALA A 106 -10.11 3.21 -5.71
CA ALA A 106 -9.32 4.06 -4.83
C ALA A 106 -7.81 4.07 -5.17
N VAL A 107 -7.34 3.19 -6.06
CA VAL A 107 -5.92 3.05 -6.41
C VAL A 107 -5.35 4.37 -6.92
N LEU A 108 -4.18 4.73 -6.39
CA LEU A 108 -3.42 5.92 -6.77
C LEU A 108 -1.95 5.53 -6.99
N PRO A 109 -1.33 5.87 -8.14
CA PRO A 109 0.08 5.60 -8.41
C PRO A 109 1.02 6.54 -7.66
N ASP A 110 2.31 6.20 -7.67
CA ASP A 110 3.39 7.10 -7.29
C ASP A 110 3.34 8.42 -8.07
N GLY A 111 3.69 9.53 -7.42
CA GLY A 111 3.56 10.89 -7.96
C GLY A 111 2.10 11.40 -8.02
N GLY A 112 1.12 10.59 -7.62
CA GLY A 112 -0.28 10.95 -7.62
C GLY A 112 -0.66 11.98 -6.55
N THR A 113 -1.91 12.45 -6.61
CA THR A 113 -2.45 13.41 -5.65
C THR A 113 -3.59 12.80 -4.85
N ILE A 114 -3.42 12.67 -3.54
CA ILE A 114 -4.49 12.34 -2.60
C ILE A 114 -5.44 13.55 -2.55
N VAL A 115 -6.72 13.32 -2.83
CA VAL A 115 -7.75 14.36 -2.78
C VAL A 115 -8.61 14.17 -1.53
N LEU A 116 -8.58 15.16 -0.63
CA LEU A 116 -9.42 15.13 0.56
C LEU A 116 -10.85 15.56 0.18
N PRO A 117 -11.85 14.67 0.33
CA PRO A 117 -13.21 14.95 -0.11
C PRO A 117 -13.92 15.98 0.81
N ASP A 118 -14.93 16.66 0.25
CA ASP A 118 -15.84 17.54 1.02
C ASP A 118 -16.82 16.69 1.85
N VAL A 119 -16.36 16.22 3.01
CA VAL A 119 -17.12 15.44 3.99
C VAL A 119 -16.75 15.86 5.40
N PRO A 120 -17.64 15.70 6.40
CA PRO A 120 -17.41 16.10 7.79
C PRO A 120 -16.52 15.09 8.53
N ALA A 121 -15.38 14.73 7.92
CA ALA A 121 -14.39 13.90 8.59
C ALA A 121 -13.70 14.71 9.70
N THR A 122 -13.52 14.12 10.87
CA THR A 122 -12.80 14.76 11.97
C THR A 122 -11.32 14.92 11.64
N ILE A 123 -10.74 14.00 10.85
CA ILE A 123 -9.33 14.02 10.45
C ILE A 123 -9.13 13.10 9.23
N PHE A 124 -8.09 13.39 8.43
CA PHE A 124 -7.60 12.53 7.35
C PHE A 124 -6.19 12.04 7.70
N GLU A 125 -6.02 10.73 7.81
CA GLU A 125 -4.76 10.10 8.21
C GLU A 125 -4.27 9.11 7.15
N PRO A 126 -2.99 9.19 6.72
CA PRO A 126 -2.34 8.16 5.93
C PRO A 126 -1.84 7.03 6.84
N GLU A 127 -2.27 5.81 6.61
CA GLU A 127 -1.79 4.62 7.31
C GLU A 127 -0.74 3.91 6.43
N ALA A 128 0.52 3.97 6.85
CA ALA A 128 1.62 3.27 6.17
C ALA A 128 1.50 1.76 6.36
N GLU A 129 1.58 0.99 5.28
CA GLU A 129 1.45 -0.46 5.32
C GLU A 129 2.39 -1.16 4.37
N LEU A 130 2.80 -2.37 4.74
CA LEU A 130 3.25 -3.36 3.78
C LEU A 130 2.02 -3.95 3.08
N ALA A 131 2.04 -4.03 1.75
CA ALA A 131 1.07 -4.82 1.01
C ALA A 131 1.75 -5.97 0.27
N LEU A 132 1.08 -7.10 0.21
CA LEU A 132 1.48 -8.24 -0.59
C LEU A 132 0.50 -8.46 -1.76
N VAL A 133 1.03 -8.99 -2.86
CA VAL A 133 0.29 -9.32 -4.07
C VAL A 133 0.24 -10.83 -4.21
N ILE A 134 -0.95 -11.36 -4.42
CA ILE A 134 -1.20 -12.80 -4.54
C ILE A 134 -0.65 -13.32 -5.87
N GLY A 135 0.11 -14.41 -5.82
CA GLY A 135 0.74 -15.05 -6.96
C GLY A 135 -0.01 -16.25 -7.52
N LYS A 136 -0.75 -16.94 -6.66
CA LYS A 136 -1.50 -18.16 -7.01
C LYS A 136 -2.88 -18.11 -6.40
N LYS A 137 -3.86 -18.72 -7.06
CA LYS A 137 -5.21 -18.88 -6.51
C LYS A 137 -5.16 -19.51 -5.12
N ALA A 138 -5.61 -18.78 -4.11
CA ALA A 138 -5.55 -19.16 -2.70
C ALA A 138 -6.95 -19.35 -2.11
N THR A 139 -7.29 -20.58 -1.74
CA THR A 139 -8.57 -20.94 -1.13
C THR A 139 -8.34 -21.88 0.04
N LYS A 140 -8.69 -21.43 1.26
CA LYS A 140 -8.54 -22.24 2.49
C LYS A 140 -7.13 -22.79 2.66
N ILE A 141 -6.12 -21.98 2.35
CA ILE A 141 -4.72 -22.36 2.49
C ILE A 141 -4.33 -22.47 3.96
N LYS A 142 -3.26 -23.20 4.25
CA LYS A 142 -2.70 -23.30 5.58
C LYS A 142 -1.64 -22.25 5.81
N ALA A 143 -1.47 -21.83 7.06
CA ALA A 143 -0.47 -20.83 7.42
C ALA A 143 0.96 -21.22 6.97
N GLU A 144 1.32 -22.49 7.10
CA GLU A 144 2.64 -23.02 6.69
C GLU A 144 2.91 -22.93 5.17
N GLU A 145 1.85 -22.80 4.35
CA GLU A 145 1.94 -22.69 2.89
C GLU A 145 1.87 -21.23 2.39
N ALA A 146 1.60 -20.27 3.28
CA ALA A 146 1.17 -18.92 2.93
C ALA A 146 2.15 -18.18 2.00
N PHE A 147 3.46 -18.29 2.26
CA PHE A 147 4.48 -17.62 1.45
C PHE A 147 4.56 -18.15 0.01
N ASP A 148 4.16 -19.39 -0.25
CA ASP A 148 4.11 -19.97 -1.60
C ASP A 148 3.04 -19.32 -2.50
N TYR A 149 2.11 -18.56 -1.90
CA TYR A 149 1.02 -17.87 -2.60
C TYR A 149 1.29 -16.38 -2.83
N ILE A 150 2.43 -15.87 -2.37
CA ILE A 150 2.79 -14.46 -2.49
C ILE A 150 3.68 -14.27 -3.72
N PHE A 151 3.28 -13.39 -4.63
CA PHE A 151 4.09 -12.99 -5.79
C PHE A 151 5.15 -11.95 -5.39
N GLY A 152 4.79 -11.01 -4.56
CA GLY A 152 5.69 -9.93 -4.16
C GLY A 152 5.05 -8.93 -3.20
N TYR A 153 5.80 -7.88 -2.92
CA TYR A 153 5.50 -6.88 -1.91
C TYR A 153 5.59 -5.47 -2.48
N MET A 154 4.87 -4.52 -1.88
CA MET A 154 4.91 -3.11 -2.24
C MET A 154 4.51 -2.22 -1.06
N ASN A 155 4.88 -0.93 -1.13
CA ASN A 155 4.33 0.09 -0.24
C ASN A 155 2.85 0.31 -0.53
N PHE A 156 2.08 0.53 0.53
CA PHE A 156 0.66 0.83 0.47
C PHE A 156 0.29 1.88 1.52
N ILE A 157 -0.61 2.79 1.18
CA ILE A 157 -1.20 3.72 2.15
C ILE A 157 -2.70 3.48 2.23
N ASP A 158 -3.18 3.07 3.40
CA ASP A 158 -4.62 2.98 3.66
C ASP A 158 -5.14 4.34 4.16
N MET A 159 -5.44 5.22 3.20
CA MET A 159 -6.00 6.54 3.53
C MET A 159 -7.34 6.41 4.25
N SER A 160 -7.48 7.19 5.31
CA SER A 160 -8.60 7.14 6.25
C SER A 160 -9.25 8.51 6.48
N ALA A 161 -10.56 8.62 6.22
CA ALA A 161 -11.39 9.74 6.63
C ALA A 161 -12.16 9.38 7.91
N ARG A 162 -11.68 9.85 9.07
CA ARG A 162 -12.24 9.47 10.37
C ARG A 162 -13.51 10.23 10.73
N GLY A 163 -14.27 9.70 11.66
CA GLY A 163 -15.38 10.41 12.31
C GLY A 163 -16.62 10.62 11.45
N LEU A 164 -16.74 9.95 10.30
CA LEU A 164 -17.86 10.17 9.37
C LEU A 164 -19.21 9.67 9.87
N THR A 165 -19.23 8.67 10.75
CA THR A 165 -20.47 8.16 11.37
C THR A 165 -20.18 7.61 12.76
N SER A 166 -21.20 7.58 13.61
CA SER A 166 -21.17 7.02 14.96
C SER A 166 -21.58 5.54 15.03
N GLY A 167 -21.83 4.88 13.89
CA GLY A 167 -22.27 3.49 13.83
C GLY A 167 -21.17 2.52 13.39
N GLY A 168 -21.37 1.21 13.62
CA GLY A 168 -20.48 0.17 13.09
C GLY A 168 -20.58 0.02 11.56
N GLY A 169 -19.60 -0.66 10.93
CA GLY A 169 -19.65 -0.97 9.49
C GLY A 169 -19.29 0.18 8.55
N VAL A 170 -18.51 1.14 9.01
CA VAL A 170 -18.22 2.41 8.30
C VAL A 170 -16.98 2.36 7.40
N PHE A 171 -16.25 1.25 7.35
CA PHE A 171 -15.00 1.15 6.59
C PHE A 171 -15.14 1.58 5.13
N PHE A 172 -16.24 1.22 4.46
CA PHE A 172 -16.42 1.56 3.06
C PHE A 172 -16.32 3.07 2.82
N GLN A 173 -17.07 3.89 3.55
CA GLN A 173 -17.06 5.35 3.35
C GLN A 173 -15.81 6.04 3.92
N MET A 174 -15.15 5.41 4.90
CA MET A 174 -13.91 5.95 5.47
C MET A 174 -12.69 5.66 4.60
N LYS A 175 -12.66 4.49 3.96
CA LYS A 175 -11.47 3.87 3.38
C LYS A 175 -11.51 3.70 1.84
N SER A 176 -12.71 3.68 1.21
CA SER A 176 -12.88 3.32 -0.22
C SER A 176 -13.17 4.53 -1.13
N ARG A 177 -12.65 5.71 -0.77
CA ARG A 177 -12.81 6.91 -1.60
C ARG A 177 -11.77 6.92 -2.71
N ASP A 178 -12.06 7.63 -3.80
CA ASP A 178 -11.09 7.84 -4.87
C ASP A 178 -9.78 8.38 -4.29
N THR A 179 -8.65 7.91 -4.81
CA THR A 179 -7.28 8.23 -4.35
C THR A 179 -6.87 7.71 -2.97
N PHE A 180 -7.70 6.91 -2.29
CA PHE A 180 -7.45 6.45 -0.92
C PHE A 180 -6.70 5.11 -0.81
N ALA A 181 -6.20 4.58 -1.93
CA ALA A 181 -5.34 3.40 -1.97
C ALA A 181 -4.05 3.66 -2.77
N PRO A 182 -3.20 4.62 -2.34
CA PRO A 182 -1.88 4.78 -2.93
C PRO A 182 -1.05 3.50 -2.79
N MET A 183 -0.39 3.07 -3.87
CA MET A 183 0.47 1.87 -3.85
C MET A 183 1.58 1.92 -4.91
N GLY A 184 2.72 1.38 -4.58
CA GLY A 184 3.92 1.36 -5.41
C GLY A 184 5.14 1.98 -4.72
N PRO A 185 6.12 2.56 -5.44
CA PRO A 185 6.19 2.68 -6.89
C PRO A 185 6.41 1.35 -7.61
N TYR A 186 6.94 0.33 -6.91
CA TYR A 186 7.32 -0.97 -7.45
C TYR A 186 6.49 -2.09 -6.82
N LEU A 187 6.34 -3.17 -7.57
CA LEU A 187 6.01 -4.50 -7.06
C LEU A 187 7.33 -5.28 -7.05
N VAL A 188 7.85 -5.55 -5.86
CA VAL A 188 9.10 -6.29 -5.63
C VAL A 188 8.78 -7.76 -5.48
N THR A 189 9.39 -8.63 -6.29
CA THR A 189 9.13 -10.07 -6.24
C THR A 189 9.52 -10.66 -4.88
N ALA A 190 8.81 -11.70 -4.44
CA ALA A 190 8.94 -12.23 -3.09
C ALA A 190 10.35 -12.74 -2.77
N ASP A 191 11.07 -13.25 -3.76
CA ASP A 191 12.44 -13.74 -3.64
C ASP A 191 13.50 -12.63 -3.41
N GLU A 192 13.13 -11.36 -3.62
CA GLU A 192 14.01 -10.22 -3.32
C GLU A 192 13.87 -9.67 -1.90
N ILE A 193 12.87 -10.14 -1.15
CA ILE A 193 12.61 -9.75 0.24
C ILE A 193 12.92 -10.94 1.14
N GLU A 194 14.02 -10.86 1.89
CA GLU A 194 14.51 -11.96 2.72
C GLU A 194 13.51 -12.32 3.83
N ASP A 195 13.02 -11.31 4.56
CA ASP A 195 12.03 -11.51 5.63
C ASP A 195 10.96 -10.38 5.62
N PRO A 196 9.79 -10.61 5.04
CA PRO A 196 8.72 -9.61 5.02
C PRO A 196 8.11 -9.35 6.41
N GLN A 197 8.43 -10.17 7.41
CA GLN A 197 8.03 -9.98 8.80
C GLN A 197 9.05 -9.19 9.63
N ASN A 198 10.08 -8.62 8.99
CA ASN A 198 11.11 -7.81 9.63
C ASN A 198 11.56 -6.69 8.69
N LEU A 199 10.64 -5.85 8.23
CA LEU A 199 10.91 -4.70 7.39
C LEU A 199 10.65 -3.41 8.14
N GLN A 200 11.58 -2.48 8.05
CA GLN A 200 11.39 -1.11 8.55
C GLN A 200 10.43 -0.35 7.63
N ILE A 201 9.41 0.29 8.21
CA ILE A 201 8.42 1.11 7.52
C ILE A 201 8.52 2.54 8.06
N ASN A 202 8.74 3.50 7.16
CA ASN A 202 8.86 4.92 7.49
C ASN A 202 7.91 5.75 6.63
N LEU A 203 7.04 6.54 7.28
CA LEU A 203 6.20 7.53 6.60
C LEU A 203 6.57 8.93 7.07
N HIS A 204 6.76 9.82 6.10
CA HIS A 204 7.05 11.23 6.37
C HIS A 204 5.94 12.11 5.77
N VAL A 205 5.69 13.24 6.44
CA VAL A 205 4.86 14.33 5.92
C VAL A 205 5.73 15.58 5.86
N ASN A 206 5.94 16.12 4.66
CA ASN A 206 6.83 17.26 4.41
C ASN A 206 8.29 17.06 4.88
N GLY A 207 8.75 15.81 4.90
CA GLY A 207 10.08 15.44 5.39
C GLY A 207 10.14 15.14 6.89
N ASP A 208 9.09 15.44 7.67
CA ASP A 208 9.01 15.08 9.08
C ASP A 208 8.59 13.61 9.23
N LEU A 209 9.36 12.82 9.94
CA LEU A 209 9.05 11.43 10.25
C LEU A 209 7.80 11.37 11.15
N LYS A 210 6.78 10.65 10.69
CA LYS A 210 5.52 10.47 11.42
C LYS A 210 5.33 9.04 11.89
N GLN A 211 5.33 8.07 10.98
CA GLN A 211 5.29 6.67 11.36
C GLN A 211 6.67 6.03 11.16
N ASN A 212 7.11 5.27 12.17
CA ASN A 212 8.35 4.53 12.17
C ASN A 212 8.11 3.24 12.97
N PHE A 213 7.97 2.12 12.27
CA PHE A 213 7.71 0.83 12.89
C PHE A 213 8.26 -0.31 12.04
N ASN A 214 8.35 -1.49 12.63
CA ASN A 214 8.78 -2.69 11.95
C ASN A 214 7.61 -3.67 11.76
N THR A 215 7.63 -4.43 10.67
CA THR A 215 6.60 -5.44 10.39
C THR A 215 6.63 -6.62 11.36
N ASP A 216 7.68 -6.74 12.18
CA ASP A 216 7.73 -7.71 13.28
C ASP A 216 6.77 -7.40 14.42
N ASP A 217 6.24 -6.15 14.51
CA ASP A 217 5.21 -5.75 15.47
C ASP A 217 3.78 -6.15 15.04
N MET A 218 3.59 -6.83 13.88
CA MET A 218 2.27 -7.35 13.48
C MET A 218 1.70 -8.30 14.53
N ALA A 219 0.46 -8.07 14.94
CA ALA A 219 -0.31 -8.90 15.87
C ALA A 219 -0.67 -10.27 15.24
N HIS A 220 -1.20 -10.24 14.02
CA HIS A 220 -1.43 -11.42 13.21
C HIS A 220 -0.46 -11.40 12.03
N LYS A 221 0.53 -12.29 12.08
CA LYS A 221 1.57 -12.41 11.06
C LYS A 221 0.99 -12.77 9.70
N ILE A 222 1.72 -12.49 8.62
CA ILE A 222 1.29 -12.72 7.23
C ILE A 222 0.71 -14.14 7.02
N PRO A 223 1.34 -15.24 7.50
CA PRO A 223 0.78 -16.57 7.33
C PRO A 223 -0.61 -16.73 7.96
N ARG A 224 -0.82 -16.22 9.16
CA ARG A 224 -2.10 -16.28 9.85
C ARG A 224 -3.16 -15.42 9.18
N ALA A 225 -2.79 -14.24 8.69
CA ALA A 225 -3.70 -13.36 7.97
C ALA A 225 -4.22 -14.03 6.68
N LEU A 226 -3.31 -14.61 5.88
CA LEU A 226 -3.67 -15.32 4.64
C LEU A 226 -4.52 -16.56 4.91
N GLU A 227 -4.18 -17.39 5.88
CA GLU A 227 -4.99 -18.53 6.29
C GLU A 227 -6.42 -18.09 6.64
N TRP A 228 -6.55 -17.05 7.45
CA TRP A 228 -7.85 -16.56 7.89
C TRP A 228 -8.67 -15.96 6.75
N ILE A 229 -8.08 -15.07 5.92
CA ILE A 229 -8.78 -14.43 4.80
C ILE A 229 -9.24 -15.49 3.79
N THR A 230 -8.38 -16.43 3.43
CA THR A 230 -8.71 -17.47 2.45
C THR A 230 -9.71 -18.50 2.96
N SER A 231 -9.94 -18.57 4.27
CA SER A 231 -11.05 -19.33 4.86
C SER A 231 -12.42 -18.69 4.61
N ILE A 232 -12.44 -17.37 4.34
CA ILE A 232 -13.66 -16.58 4.10
C ILE A 232 -13.97 -16.53 2.60
N HIS A 233 -13.01 -16.16 1.77
CA HIS A 233 -13.15 -16.11 0.31
C HIS A 233 -11.83 -16.45 -0.40
N THR A 234 -11.93 -16.83 -1.67
CA THR A 234 -10.76 -17.07 -2.52
C THR A 234 -10.07 -15.75 -2.88
N LEU A 235 -8.75 -15.75 -2.83
CA LEU A 235 -7.92 -14.72 -3.44
C LEU A 235 -7.40 -15.21 -4.79
N GLU A 236 -7.37 -14.35 -5.79
CA GLU A 236 -6.90 -14.64 -7.14
C GLU A 236 -5.55 -13.96 -7.41
N PRO A 237 -4.75 -14.42 -8.39
CA PRO A 237 -3.50 -13.76 -8.78
C PRO A 237 -3.71 -12.27 -9.07
N GLY A 238 -2.87 -11.42 -8.49
CA GLY A 238 -2.98 -9.97 -8.61
C GLY A 238 -3.91 -9.29 -7.59
N ASP A 239 -4.56 -10.05 -6.69
CA ASP A 239 -5.25 -9.47 -5.53
C ASP A 239 -4.23 -8.91 -4.52
N VAL A 240 -4.64 -7.90 -3.79
CA VAL A 240 -3.81 -7.18 -2.82
C VAL A 240 -4.30 -7.43 -1.40
N LEU A 241 -3.37 -7.80 -0.51
CA LEU A 241 -3.59 -7.81 0.94
C LEU A 241 -2.67 -6.78 1.60
N ALA A 242 -3.25 -5.74 2.20
CA ALA A 242 -2.56 -4.77 3.04
C ALA A 242 -2.57 -5.25 4.50
N THR A 243 -1.42 -5.16 5.18
CA THR A 243 -1.17 -5.90 6.43
C THR A 243 -1.54 -5.13 7.70
N GLY A 244 -2.07 -3.92 7.57
CA GLY A 244 -2.34 -3.02 8.70
C GLY A 244 -1.15 -2.11 9.00
N THR A 245 -1.34 -1.22 9.96
CA THR A 245 -0.39 -0.19 10.37
C THR A 245 -0.26 -0.12 11.89
N ASN A 246 0.87 0.41 12.38
CA ASN A 246 1.02 0.90 13.75
C ASN A 246 0.42 2.31 13.85
N HIS A 247 -0.53 2.53 14.77
CA HIS A 247 -1.32 3.76 14.84
C HIS A 247 -0.62 4.92 15.56
N ARG A 248 0.43 4.67 16.32
CA ARG A 248 1.03 5.68 17.20
C ARG A 248 1.56 6.89 16.45
N GLY A 249 2.13 6.67 15.26
CA GLY A 249 2.64 7.75 14.42
C GLY A 249 1.62 8.38 13.47
N LEU A 250 0.35 7.97 13.48
CA LEU A 250 -0.68 8.58 12.64
C LEU A 250 -0.82 10.07 12.93
N SER A 251 -0.88 10.86 11.86
CA SER A 251 -1.00 12.33 11.91
C SER A 251 -1.83 12.85 10.74
N PRO A 252 -2.42 14.04 10.83
CA PRO A 252 -3.20 14.59 9.72
C PRO A 252 -2.34 14.96 8.53
N ILE A 253 -2.96 14.91 7.35
CA ILE A 253 -2.44 15.51 6.12
C ILE A 253 -3.36 16.64 5.66
N MET A 254 -2.79 17.65 4.98
CA MET A 254 -3.46 18.89 4.59
C MET A 254 -3.11 19.28 3.17
N ASP A 255 -3.81 20.29 2.67
CA ASP A 255 -3.53 20.84 1.33
C ASP A 255 -2.06 21.25 1.17
N GLY A 256 -1.47 20.85 0.04
CA GLY A 256 -0.08 21.15 -0.31
C GLY A 256 0.96 20.22 0.33
N ASP A 257 0.55 19.31 1.22
CA ASP A 257 1.49 18.37 1.83
C ASP A 257 2.09 17.40 0.79
N THR A 258 3.28 16.95 1.10
CA THR A 258 3.95 15.84 0.45
C THR A 258 4.05 14.68 1.43
N VAL A 259 3.50 13.54 1.08
CA VAL A 259 3.58 12.30 1.85
C VAL A 259 4.56 11.36 1.17
N THR A 260 5.51 10.82 1.91
CA THR A 260 6.41 9.79 1.40
C THR A 260 6.37 8.56 2.30
N LEU A 261 6.36 7.39 1.69
CA LEU A 261 6.40 6.08 2.37
C LEU A 261 7.54 5.25 1.80
N GLU A 262 8.38 4.76 2.68
CA GLU A 262 9.48 3.84 2.36
C GLU A 262 9.38 2.60 3.26
N GLY A 263 9.06 1.48 2.67
CA GLY A 263 9.33 0.16 3.23
C GLY A 263 10.71 -0.30 2.76
N GLU A 264 11.46 -0.93 3.65
CA GLU A 264 12.81 -1.42 3.35
C GLU A 264 12.80 -2.32 2.11
N GLY A 265 13.62 -1.98 1.12
CA GLY A 265 13.69 -2.69 -0.17
C GLY A 265 12.58 -2.39 -1.17
N LEU A 266 11.51 -1.69 -0.79
CA LEU A 266 10.32 -1.46 -1.63
C LEU A 266 10.35 -0.17 -2.45
N GLY A 267 11.39 0.67 -2.27
CA GLY A 267 11.49 1.99 -2.89
C GLY A 267 10.66 3.06 -2.17
N LEU A 268 10.67 4.28 -2.71
CA LEU A 268 10.02 5.45 -2.12
C LEU A 268 8.73 5.78 -2.88
N LEU A 269 7.58 5.62 -2.24
CA LEU A 269 6.29 6.09 -2.73
C LEU A 269 6.11 7.56 -2.33
N THR A 270 5.87 8.44 -3.32
CA THR A 270 5.74 9.89 -3.09
C THR A 270 4.38 10.39 -3.59
N LEU A 271 3.68 11.16 -2.78
CA LEU A 271 2.34 11.64 -3.06
C LEU A 271 2.20 13.12 -2.71
N LYS A 272 1.31 13.80 -3.41
CA LYS A 272 0.85 15.15 -3.07
C LYS A 272 -0.52 15.09 -2.41
N VAL A 273 -0.87 16.11 -1.65
CA VAL A 273 -2.18 16.24 -1.02
C VAL A 273 -2.89 17.49 -1.55
N ARG A 274 -4.18 17.35 -1.86
CA ARG A 274 -5.06 18.47 -2.22
C ARG A 274 -6.30 18.45 -1.36
N ASP A 275 -6.57 19.57 -0.71
CA ASP A 275 -7.85 19.87 -0.04
C ASP A 275 -8.41 21.18 -0.60
N ASP A 276 -9.44 21.10 -1.40
CA ASP A 276 -10.09 22.29 -1.99
C ASP A 276 -10.79 23.16 -0.91
N LEU A 277 -11.01 22.60 0.29
CA LEU A 277 -11.57 23.32 1.44
C LEU A 277 -10.52 23.99 2.33
N LYS A 278 -9.23 23.75 2.08
CA LYS A 278 -8.10 24.31 2.85
C LYS A 278 -8.26 24.13 4.36
N ARG A 279 -8.72 22.96 4.79
CA ARG A 279 -8.85 22.61 6.21
C ARG A 279 -7.48 22.40 6.82
N GLU A 280 -7.32 22.80 8.06
CA GLU A 280 -6.06 22.64 8.79
C GLU A 280 -6.30 21.92 10.12
N TRP A 281 -5.37 21.06 10.49
CA TRP A 281 -5.33 20.33 11.75
C TRP A 281 -4.05 20.63 12.51
N GLU A 282 -4.06 20.43 13.82
CA GLU A 282 -2.84 20.39 14.61
C GLU A 282 -1.93 19.28 14.07
N ARG A 283 -0.63 19.59 13.86
CA ARG A 283 0.31 18.62 13.25
C ARG A 283 0.93 17.67 14.28
N ALA A 284 0.13 17.17 15.20
CA ALA A 284 0.55 16.20 16.19
C ALA A 284 0.24 14.77 15.73
N THR A 285 1.12 13.84 16.06
CA THR A 285 0.87 12.41 15.94
C THR A 285 -0.04 11.95 17.08
N ARG A 286 -0.63 10.77 16.96
CA ARG A 286 -1.40 10.19 18.07
C ARG A 286 -0.55 9.95 19.30
N LEU A 287 0.72 9.54 19.14
CA LEU A 287 1.68 9.37 20.23
C LEU A 287 1.94 10.68 20.96
N GLU A 288 2.24 11.76 20.23
CA GLU A 288 2.48 13.08 20.82
C GLU A 288 1.25 13.59 21.59
N ARG A 289 0.04 13.31 21.07
CA ARG A 289 -1.22 13.63 21.76
C ARG A 289 -1.39 12.80 23.05
N GLU A 290 -1.11 11.51 22.98
CA GLU A 290 -1.16 10.62 24.16
C GLU A 290 -0.18 11.07 25.25
N GLU A 291 1.06 11.45 24.91
CA GLU A 291 2.06 11.98 25.81
C GLU A 291 1.62 13.30 26.48
N GLN A 292 0.78 14.08 25.79
CA GLN A 292 0.16 15.29 26.32
C GLN A 292 -1.10 15.01 27.17
N GLY A 293 -1.49 13.74 27.32
CA GLY A 293 -2.67 13.33 28.10
C GLY A 293 -3.99 13.38 27.33
N HIS A 294 -3.96 13.48 25.99
CA HIS A 294 -5.13 13.43 25.12
C HIS A 294 -5.35 12.03 24.58
N SER A 295 -6.60 11.59 24.49
CA SER A 295 -6.98 10.29 23.90
C SER A 295 -7.65 10.41 22.54
N ASP A 296 -7.80 11.62 22.01
CA ASP A 296 -8.42 11.93 20.74
C ASP A 296 -7.38 12.20 19.64
N THR A 297 -7.82 12.20 18.39
CA THR A 297 -6.99 12.60 17.24
C THR A 297 -6.71 14.10 17.25
N ALA A 298 -5.71 14.54 16.47
CA ALA A 298 -5.41 15.96 16.33
C ALA A 298 -6.65 16.77 15.90
N PRO A 299 -6.98 17.87 16.60
CA PRO A 299 -8.17 18.65 16.33
C PRO A 299 -8.04 19.44 15.02
N GLN A 300 -9.17 19.64 14.34
CA GLN A 300 -9.24 20.60 13.24
C GLN A 300 -9.18 22.03 13.79
N ILE A 301 -8.29 22.84 13.24
CA ILE A 301 -8.03 24.23 13.69
C ILE A 301 -8.88 25.22 12.87
N THR A 302 -8.93 25.02 11.54
CA THR A 302 -9.62 25.93 10.61
C THR A 302 -10.35 25.17 9.52
N GLY A 303 -11.25 25.89 8.85
CA GLY A 303 -11.93 25.43 7.67
C GLY A 303 -13.33 24.86 7.91
N LYS A 304 -13.98 24.40 6.83
CA LYS A 304 -15.31 23.79 6.92
C LYS A 304 -15.27 22.58 7.86
N TYR A 305 -16.23 22.47 8.73
CA TYR A 305 -16.39 21.41 9.75
C TYR A 305 -15.55 21.58 11.04
N SER A 306 -14.82 22.71 11.23
CA SER A 306 -14.15 23.03 12.50
C SER A 306 -15.13 23.42 13.58
#